data_2fcc07dac9b51d1e17454c424772d2b7
#
_entry.id   2fcc07dac9b51d1e17454c424772d2b7
#
_cell.length_a   1.000
_cell.length_b   1.000
_cell.length_c   1.000
_cell.angle_alpha   90.00
_cell.angle_beta   90.00
_cell.angle_gamma   90.00
#
_symmetry.space_group_name_H-M   'P 1'
#
loop_
_entity.id
_entity.type
_entity.pdbx_description
1 polymer ?
#
loop_
_entity_poly.entity_id
_entity_poly.type
_entity_poly.pdbx_seq_one_letter_code
_entity_poly.pdbx_strand_id
1 'polypeptide(L)'
;MLLLTLLGTLGCGRLGITLVGVSPGAERDAGKGDGYGNPDAGHDPGQDAGSVDPNACTVICENENGLAECAADSCKLTCANGYSDCDGLTQNGCETSVATTSSHCGACASACLNDHGEATCSEGLCTPACTFGYADCDGTARNGCETDLNTVDHCGECGVHCSNAHGDTSCKAGVCSPTCDAAHTDCDGDPNNGCETNTDSDPRRCGTCTNMCNFASQICVAGACEVSPCGAGFGECDGDAAVGCETDIQTSLDHCGFCGNKCVIANASPACAGGECAVGTCDADFGDCDALPSNGCETPLTSTTGHCGACNRSCMNDHGTTSCSGSECVPACSSQFGDCDTSRLNGCETPLDTVSDCGSCGMACPPNGGTPVCNSGVCGTVCDLNGKFALKLTTPTTWPGTSYIRSGGGTFTHWMLLQLSQSGTSLSATITICGSVVPDFSSIVVSEDYGVSYANAAYDSALMPGTSGSATLGGLGPGSSFTLARSALLIGAQMADPVNGAWPSRASLTNLSADGDNNNRPGVTGSYKNGGGYDYVPVNALGTARALSGDLATRIRFQLNGTLTSCSQSSGTATVQSIDTHTLGCRISNNSRDCNDTESDFLDTRAPSFQPQAASYQLAKIDDNLGCSAVRAALP
;
A
#
# COMPACT_ATOMS: atom_id res chain seq x y z
N MET A 1 51.98 12.81 -21.26
CA MET A 1 52.87 12.03 -20.41
C MET A 1 52.02 11.14 -19.54
N LEU A 2 52.10 9.81 -19.78
CA LEU A 2 51.57 8.62 -19.10
C LEU A 2 50.05 8.62 -18.81
N LEU A 3 49.17 7.91 -19.53
CA LEU A 3 49.00 6.44 -19.75
C LEU A 3 48.99 5.62 -18.46
N LEU A 4 47.77 5.19 -18.03
CA LEU A 4 47.57 3.81 -17.58
C LEU A 4 46.09 3.40 -17.74
N THR A 5 45.89 2.46 -18.63
CA THR A 5 44.71 1.61 -18.81
C THR A 5 44.59 0.60 -17.67
N LEU A 6 43.40 0.37 -17.15
CA LEU A 6 43.06 -0.91 -16.56
C LEU A 6 41.63 -1.30 -16.93
N LEU A 7 41.53 -2.33 -17.73
CA LEU A 7 40.34 -3.15 -17.93
C LEU A 7 40.01 -3.88 -16.61
N GLY A 8 38.76 -3.82 -16.22
CA GLY A 8 38.20 -4.65 -15.17
C GLY A 8 36.82 -5.16 -15.58
N THR A 9 36.76 -6.35 -16.11
CA THR A 9 35.56 -7.16 -16.33
C THR A 9 35.03 -7.69 -15.01
N LEU A 10 33.75 -7.44 -14.73
CA LEU A 10 32.98 -8.14 -13.71
C LEU A 10 31.56 -8.19 -14.24
N GLY A 11 30.99 -9.29 -14.64
CA GLY A 11 30.67 -10.47 -13.89
C GLY A 11 29.24 -10.32 -13.37
N CYS A 12 28.19 -10.62 -14.24
CA CYS A 12 26.79 -10.77 -13.80
C CYS A 12 26.67 -11.90 -12.79
N GLY A 13 26.44 -11.58 -11.52
CA GLY A 13 26.01 -12.51 -10.50
C GLY A 13 24.48 -12.65 -10.49
N ARG A 14 23.99 -13.75 -11.04
CA ARG A 14 22.62 -14.23 -10.83
C ARG A 14 22.49 -14.71 -9.39
N LEU A 15 21.65 -14.06 -8.61
CA LEU A 15 21.11 -14.65 -7.37
C LEU A 15 20.01 -15.64 -7.75
N GLY A 16 20.31 -16.91 -7.58
CA GLY A 16 19.37 -17.99 -7.74
C GLY A 16 18.41 -18.06 -6.55
N ILE A 17 17.11 -17.91 -6.83
CA ILE A 17 16.05 -18.31 -5.91
C ILE A 17 15.68 -19.74 -6.26
N THR A 18 15.93 -20.65 -5.33
CA THR A 18 15.56 -22.05 -5.43
C THR A 18 14.05 -22.19 -5.21
N LEU A 19 13.30 -22.40 -6.27
CA LEU A 19 11.93 -22.90 -6.18
C LEU A 19 12.00 -24.41 -5.95
N VAL A 20 11.47 -24.85 -4.81
CA VAL A 20 11.21 -26.26 -4.54
C VAL A 20 10.07 -26.71 -5.44
N GLY A 21 10.39 -27.54 -6.41
CA GLY A 21 9.45 -28.14 -7.32
C GLY A 21 8.57 -29.17 -6.64
N VAL A 22 7.28 -29.10 -6.91
CA VAL A 22 6.37 -30.22 -6.78
C VAL A 22 6.10 -30.74 -8.20
N SER A 23 6.57 -31.93 -8.46
CA SER A 23 6.35 -32.63 -9.72
C SER A 23 4.90 -33.12 -9.88
N PRO A 24 4.34 -33.10 -11.09
CA PRO A 24 3.07 -33.73 -11.38
C PRO A 24 3.24 -35.22 -11.69
N GLY A 25 2.48 -36.04 -11.00
CA GLY A 25 2.35 -37.48 -11.25
C GLY A 25 1.09 -37.82 -12.02
N ALA A 26 1.27 -38.12 -13.28
CA ALA A 26 0.74 -39.21 -14.09
C ALA A 26 -0.76 -39.60 -14.01
N GLU A 27 -1.35 -39.48 -15.18
CA GLU A 27 -2.49 -40.23 -15.71
C GLU A 27 -2.50 -41.75 -15.43
N ARG A 28 -3.69 -42.25 -15.23
CA ARG A 28 -4.35 -43.44 -15.90
C ARG A 28 -5.48 -43.91 -15.00
N ASP A 29 -6.61 -44.22 -15.43
CA ASP A 29 -7.24 -44.89 -16.53
C ASP A 29 -8.51 -45.56 -15.97
N ALA A 30 -9.48 -45.63 -16.79
CA ALA A 30 -10.82 -46.15 -16.57
C ALA A 30 -10.87 -47.59 -16.00
N GLY A 31 -11.86 -47.86 -15.19
CA GLY A 31 -12.25 -49.24 -14.84
C GLY A 31 -13.58 -49.32 -14.13
N LYS A 32 -14.57 -49.76 -14.86
CA LYS A 32 -15.90 -50.24 -14.44
C LYS A 32 -15.84 -51.29 -13.33
N GLY A 33 -16.91 -51.35 -12.53
CA GLY A 33 -17.29 -52.59 -11.92
C GLY A 33 -18.12 -52.47 -10.65
N ASP A 34 -19.39 -52.44 -10.83
CA ASP A 34 -20.46 -53.21 -10.16
C ASP A 34 -20.31 -53.70 -8.70
N GLY A 35 -21.29 -53.33 -7.90
CA GLY A 35 -22.05 -54.41 -7.29
C GLY A 35 -22.04 -54.57 -5.77
N TYR A 36 -23.19 -54.33 -5.22
CA TYR A 36 -23.81 -55.06 -4.10
C TYR A 36 -23.36 -54.87 -2.64
N GLY A 37 -24.33 -54.46 -1.86
CA GLY A 37 -24.60 -55.07 -0.57
C GLY A 37 -25.04 -54.14 0.56
N ASN A 38 -26.31 -53.86 0.64
CA ASN A 38 -27.03 -53.59 1.86
C ASN A 38 -27.24 -54.94 2.61
N PRO A 39 -27.58 -55.11 3.90
CA PRO A 39 -28.55 -54.31 4.64
C PRO A 39 -28.35 -54.15 6.17
N ASP A 40 -29.27 -53.39 6.77
CA ASP A 40 -29.91 -53.53 8.10
C ASP A 40 -29.09 -53.10 9.34
N ALA A 41 -29.64 -52.46 10.31
CA ALA A 41 -30.97 -52.19 10.80
C ALA A 41 -30.94 -51.20 11.98
N GLY A 42 -32.08 -50.57 12.22
CA GLY A 42 -32.43 -50.13 13.58
C GLY A 42 -32.59 -48.61 13.77
N HIS A 43 -33.65 -48.09 13.43
CA HIS A 43 -34.81 -47.62 14.20
C HIS A 43 -34.51 -46.96 15.54
N ASP A 44 -34.71 -45.64 15.65
CA ASP A 44 -35.79 -45.05 16.46
C ASP A 44 -35.95 -43.53 16.21
N PRO A 45 -37.17 -42.97 16.09
CA PRO A 45 -37.40 -41.57 15.83
C PRO A 45 -37.54 -40.78 17.12
N GLY A 46 -36.56 -39.91 17.38
CA GLY A 46 -36.61 -38.88 18.40
C GLY A 46 -36.67 -37.49 17.78
N GLN A 47 -37.82 -36.88 17.87
CA GLN A 47 -38.05 -35.48 17.54
C GLN A 47 -37.09 -34.60 18.33
N ASP A 48 -36.30 -33.82 17.61
CA ASP A 48 -35.90 -32.52 18.09
C ASP A 48 -36.02 -31.53 16.93
N ALA A 49 -36.94 -30.61 17.10
CA ALA A 49 -37.10 -29.44 16.25
C ALA A 49 -35.85 -28.57 16.42
N GLY A 50 -34.82 -28.86 15.65
CA GLY A 50 -33.66 -27.99 15.50
C GLY A 50 -34.12 -26.69 14.86
N SER A 51 -33.93 -25.59 15.58
CA SER A 51 -34.11 -24.25 15.08
C SER A 51 -33.34 -24.11 13.75
N VAL A 52 -34.08 -23.89 12.67
CA VAL A 52 -33.49 -23.49 11.39
C VAL A 52 -32.81 -22.15 11.67
N ASP A 53 -31.48 -22.11 11.55
CA ASP A 53 -30.73 -20.86 11.57
C ASP A 53 -31.28 -19.99 10.41
N PRO A 54 -31.87 -18.82 10.68
CA PRO A 54 -32.42 -17.97 9.65
C PRO A 54 -31.37 -17.41 8.67
N ASN A 55 -30.09 -17.72 8.89
CA ASN A 55 -28.97 -17.37 8.02
C ASN A 55 -28.37 -18.58 7.26
N ALA A 56 -28.94 -19.77 7.37
CA ALA A 56 -28.47 -20.91 6.59
C ALA A 56 -28.86 -20.71 5.12
N CYS A 57 -27.87 -20.44 4.28
CA CYS A 57 -28.07 -20.39 2.84
C CYS A 57 -28.36 -21.77 2.26
N THR A 58 -29.37 -21.85 1.39
CA THR A 58 -29.66 -23.06 0.60
C THR A 58 -28.84 -23.09 -0.70
N VAL A 59 -28.22 -21.97 -1.06
CA VAL A 59 -27.38 -21.80 -2.26
C VAL A 59 -25.91 -21.94 -1.91
N ILE A 60 -25.19 -22.77 -2.66
CA ILE A 60 -23.73 -22.86 -2.56
C ILE A 60 -23.14 -21.68 -3.35
N CYS A 61 -22.43 -20.79 -2.67
CA CYS A 61 -21.73 -19.66 -3.26
C CYS A 61 -20.24 -20.00 -3.39
N GLU A 62 -19.77 -20.20 -4.60
CA GLU A 62 -18.35 -20.41 -4.90
C GLU A 62 -17.82 -19.22 -5.69
N ASN A 63 -16.61 -18.80 -5.42
CA ASN A 63 -15.92 -17.75 -6.15
C ASN A 63 -14.40 -17.96 -6.12
N GLU A 64 -13.86 -18.53 -7.17
CA GLU A 64 -12.42 -18.83 -7.25
C GLU A 64 -11.56 -17.57 -7.28
N ASN A 65 -12.10 -16.44 -7.79
CA ASN A 65 -11.35 -15.20 -7.97
C ASN A 65 -12.01 -14.04 -7.22
N GLY A 66 -12.26 -14.20 -5.92
CA GLY A 66 -12.82 -13.15 -5.07
C GLY A 66 -13.48 -13.71 -3.81
N LEU A 67 -14.39 -12.92 -3.26
CA LEU A 67 -15.19 -13.29 -2.10
C LEU A 67 -16.64 -13.50 -2.52
N ALA A 68 -17.26 -14.55 -2.02
CA ALA A 68 -18.67 -14.81 -2.17
C ALA A 68 -19.34 -14.78 -0.79
N GLU A 69 -20.33 -13.93 -0.62
CA GLU A 69 -21.13 -13.83 0.58
C GLU A 69 -22.57 -14.21 0.26
N CYS A 70 -23.15 -15.02 1.10
CA CYS A 70 -24.55 -15.35 0.99
C CYS A 70 -25.40 -14.38 1.81
N ALA A 71 -26.35 -13.73 1.18
CA ALA A 71 -27.32 -12.85 1.82
C ALA A 71 -28.72 -13.13 1.27
N ALA A 72 -29.65 -13.49 2.14
CA ALA A 72 -31.06 -13.75 1.81
C ALA A 72 -31.23 -14.73 0.63
N ASP A 73 -30.56 -15.91 0.68
CA ASP A 73 -30.57 -16.94 -0.36
C ASP A 73 -30.07 -16.48 -1.74
N SER A 74 -29.31 -15.42 -1.80
CA SER A 74 -28.62 -14.98 -3.01
C SER A 74 -27.12 -14.82 -2.76
N CYS A 75 -26.29 -15.15 -3.77
CA CYS A 75 -24.86 -14.93 -3.71
C CYS A 75 -24.55 -13.48 -4.07
N LYS A 76 -23.84 -12.80 -3.20
CA LYS A 76 -23.22 -11.52 -3.48
C LYS A 76 -21.74 -11.73 -3.74
N LEU A 77 -21.32 -11.49 -4.96
CA LEU A 77 -19.93 -11.62 -5.37
C LEU A 77 -19.17 -10.31 -5.19
N THR A 78 -17.93 -10.42 -4.74
CA THR A 78 -16.95 -9.33 -4.77
C THR A 78 -15.71 -9.91 -5.46
N CYS A 79 -15.53 -9.54 -6.72
CA CYS A 79 -14.42 -10.04 -7.53
C CYS A 79 -13.09 -9.50 -7.05
N ALA A 80 -12.05 -10.32 -7.12
CA ALA A 80 -10.68 -9.88 -6.96
C ALA A 80 -10.30 -8.91 -8.09
N ASN A 81 -9.33 -8.06 -7.83
CA ASN A 81 -8.86 -7.11 -8.84
C ASN A 81 -8.42 -7.85 -10.13
N GLY A 82 -8.93 -7.43 -11.26
CA GLY A 82 -8.67 -8.05 -12.56
C GLY A 82 -9.60 -9.20 -12.95
N TYR A 83 -10.63 -9.49 -12.16
CA TYR A 83 -11.65 -10.47 -12.47
C TYR A 83 -13.07 -9.89 -12.42
N SER A 84 -13.99 -10.48 -13.15
CA SER A 84 -15.42 -10.11 -13.16
C SER A 84 -16.30 -11.31 -13.44
N ASP A 85 -17.50 -11.29 -12.90
CA ASP A 85 -18.62 -12.14 -13.31
C ASP A 85 -19.20 -11.56 -14.61
N CYS A 86 -18.87 -12.18 -15.73
CA CYS A 86 -19.25 -11.66 -17.04
C CYS A 86 -20.43 -12.37 -17.67
N ASP A 87 -20.84 -13.50 -17.16
CA ASP A 87 -22.03 -14.20 -17.62
C ASP A 87 -23.27 -13.95 -16.73
N GLY A 88 -23.07 -13.32 -15.57
CA GLY A 88 -24.12 -12.98 -14.61
C GLY A 88 -24.61 -14.17 -13.80
N LEU A 89 -23.89 -15.31 -13.85
CA LEU A 89 -24.21 -16.50 -13.11
C LEU A 89 -23.47 -16.53 -11.78
N THR A 90 -24.05 -16.00 -10.74
CA THR A 90 -23.44 -15.89 -9.40
C THR A 90 -23.01 -17.23 -8.78
N GLN A 91 -23.29 -18.37 -9.45
CA GLN A 91 -22.95 -19.73 -8.99
C GLN A 91 -21.53 -20.16 -9.38
N ASN A 92 -20.96 -19.61 -10.46
CA ASN A 92 -19.59 -19.88 -10.90
C ASN A 92 -18.58 -18.79 -10.52
N GLY A 93 -19.06 -17.70 -9.92
CA GLY A 93 -18.22 -16.65 -9.35
C GLY A 93 -17.69 -15.65 -10.37
N CYS A 94 -16.48 -15.19 -10.13
CA CYS A 94 -15.79 -14.24 -11.01
C CYS A 94 -14.85 -14.99 -11.96
N GLU A 95 -15.41 -15.64 -12.96
CA GLU A 95 -14.75 -16.58 -13.85
C GLU A 95 -13.88 -15.92 -14.93
N THR A 96 -14.15 -14.67 -15.24
CA THR A 96 -13.49 -14.00 -16.36
C THR A 96 -12.36 -13.07 -15.88
N SER A 97 -11.13 -13.34 -16.34
CA SER A 97 -10.02 -12.40 -16.15
C SER A 97 -10.17 -11.20 -17.08
N VAL A 98 -10.64 -10.08 -16.56
CA VAL A 98 -10.70 -8.81 -17.30
C VAL A 98 -9.34 -8.11 -17.39
N ALA A 99 -8.33 -8.61 -16.69
CA ALA A 99 -6.96 -8.12 -16.78
C ALA A 99 -6.19 -8.66 -17.99
N THR A 100 -6.55 -9.86 -18.48
CA THR A 100 -5.75 -10.55 -19.52
C THR A 100 -6.55 -11.05 -20.71
N THR A 101 -7.87 -11.09 -20.62
CA THR A 101 -8.72 -11.62 -21.68
C THR A 101 -9.10 -10.53 -22.68
N SER A 102 -8.65 -10.64 -23.92
CA SER A 102 -8.86 -9.61 -24.95
C SER A 102 -10.33 -9.36 -25.30
N SER A 103 -11.23 -10.33 -25.12
CA SER A 103 -12.68 -10.13 -25.33
C SER A 103 -13.39 -9.41 -24.17
N HIS A 104 -12.72 -9.26 -23.02
CA HIS A 104 -13.28 -8.68 -21.80
C HIS A 104 -12.29 -7.71 -21.11
N CYS A 105 -11.48 -7.01 -21.89
CA CYS A 105 -10.37 -6.24 -21.38
C CYS A 105 -10.81 -5.00 -20.58
N GLY A 106 -10.48 -4.96 -19.30
CA GLY A 106 -10.86 -3.91 -18.36
C GLY A 106 -12.30 -4.03 -17.85
N ALA A 107 -13.20 -4.69 -18.57
CA ALA A 107 -14.58 -4.91 -18.17
C ALA A 107 -15.24 -6.01 -19.02
N CYS A 108 -16.34 -6.57 -18.54
CA CYS A 108 -17.13 -7.56 -19.29
C CYS A 108 -17.58 -7.01 -20.63
N ALA A 109 -17.52 -7.84 -21.68
CA ALA A 109 -17.87 -7.54 -23.07
C ALA A 109 -17.07 -6.35 -23.68
N SER A 110 -15.98 -5.97 -23.08
CA SER A 110 -15.12 -4.90 -23.53
C SER A 110 -13.96 -5.49 -24.34
N ALA A 111 -14.22 -5.81 -25.60
CA ALA A 111 -13.22 -6.43 -26.45
C ALA A 111 -12.18 -5.43 -26.95
N CYS A 112 -10.93 -5.86 -27.04
CA CYS A 112 -9.91 -5.20 -27.82
C CYS A 112 -10.08 -5.61 -29.27
N LEU A 113 -10.39 -4.64 -30.12
CA LEU A 113 -10.53 -4.85 -31.56
C LEU A 113 -9.22 -4.46 -32.24
N ASN A 114 -8.84 -5.15 -33.30
CA ASN A 114 -7.74 -4.76 -34.15
C ASN A 114 -7.86 -5.46 -35.52
N ASP A 115 -8.50 -4.81 -36.46
CA ASP A 115 -8.74 -5.38 -37.79
C ASP A 115 -7.45 -5.53 -38.62
N HIS A 116 -6.41 -4.79 -38.23
CA HIS A 116 -5.13 -4.78 -38.96
C HIS A 116 -3.95 -5.13 -38.05
N GLY A 117 -4.09 -6.19 -37.25
CA GLY A 117 -3.04 -6.67 -36.38
C GLY A 117 -3.53 -7.58 -35.30
N GLU A 118 -2.75 -7.72 -34.23
CA GLU A 118 -3.11 -8.46 -33.03
C GLU A 118 -3.40 -7.47 -31.90
N ALA A 119 -4.36 -7.79 -31.05
CA ALA A 119 -4.63 -7.03 -29.84
C ALA A 119 -4.49 -7.92 -28.61
N THR A 120 -3.69 -7.49 -27.66
CA THR A 120 -3.52 -8.16 -26.38
C THR A 120 -4.14 -7.33 -25.26
N CYS A 121 -4.54 -8.00 -24.18
CA CYS A 121 -5.00 -7.35 -22.97
C CYS A 121 -3.95 -7.55 -21.88
N SER A 122 -3.49 -6.47 -21.30
CA SER A 122 -2.55 -6.49 -20.19
C SER A 122 -3.02 -5.52 -19.11
N GLU A 123 -3.17 -6.01 -17.90
CA GLU A 123 -3.66 -5.23 -16.75
C GLU A 123 -4.99 -4.48 -17.01
N GLY A 124 -5.84 -5.05 -17.86
CA GLY A 124 -7.13 -4.47 -18.22
C GLY A 124 -7.05 -3.36 -19.30
N LEU A 125 -5.90 -3.18 -19.91
CA LEU A 125 -5.69 -2.23 -21.02
C LEU A 125 -5.43 -3.00 -22.32
N CYS A 126 -6.04 -2.52 -23.40
CA CYS A 126 -5.77 -3.03 -24.74
C CYS A 126 -4.41 -2.53 -25.21
N THR A 127 -3.62 -3.43 -25.80
CA THR A 127 -2.35 -3.09 -26.47
C THR A 127 -2.39 -3.63 -27.88
N PRO A 128 -2.68 -2.78 -28.88
CA PRO A 128 -2.67 -3.20 -30.26
C PRO A 128 -1.23 -3.35 -30.78
N ALA A 129 -1.00 -4.36 -31.60
CA ALA A 129 0.21 -4.55 -32.36
C ALA A 129 -0.16 -4.49 -33.84
N CYS A 130 0.18 -3.38 -34.51
CA CYS A 130 -0.20 -3.12 -35.86
C CYS A 130 0.59 -3.96 -36.88
N THR A 131 -0.08 -4.44 -37.90
CA THR A 131 0.61 -4.98 -39.09
C THR A 131 1.25 -3.85 -39.87
N PHE A 132 2.32 -4.18 -40.57
CA PHE A 132 3.04 -3.19 -41.41
C PHE A 132 2.08 -2.47 -42.35
N GLY A 133 2.13 -1.14 -42.31
CA GLY A 133 1.27 -0.27 -43.11
C GLY A 133 0.00 0.23 -42.43
N TYR A 134 -0.20 -0.09 -41.15
CA TYR A 134 -1.32 0.41 -40.32
C TYR A 134 -0.83 0.95 -38.98
N ALA A 135 -1.58 1.88 -38.41
CA ALA A 135 -1.31 2.44 -37.07
C ALA A 135 -2.60 2.83 -36.35
N ASP A 136 -2.51 2.92 -35.03
CA ASP A 136 -3.50 3.56 -34.17
C ASP A 136 -3.20 5.07 -34.13
N CYS A 137 -3.87 5.82 -34.96
CA CYS A 137 -3.62 7.27 -35.10
C CYS A 137 -4.56 8.12 -34.27
N ASP A 138 -5.65 7.57 -33.76
CA ASP A 138 -6.56 8.27 -32.85
C ASP A 138 -6.19 8.08 -31.37
N GLY A 139 -5.22 7.20 -31.07
CA GLY A 139 -4.74 6.89 -29.75
C GLY A 139 -5.74 6.05 -28.93
N THR A 140 -6.74 5.49 -29.60
CA THR A 140 -7.76 4.67 -28.93
C THR A 140 -7.39 3.19 -29.03
N ALA A 141 -6.48 2.72 -28.21
CA ALA A 141 -5.95 1.35 -28.22
C ALA A 141 -7.02 0.22 -28.27
N ARG A 142 -8.30 0.54 -28.06
CA ARG A 142 -9.40 -0.41 -28.07
C ARG A 142 -9.93 -0.76 -29.46
N ASN A 143 -9.91 0.18 -30.40
CA ASN A 143 -10.28 -0.05 -31.82
C ASN A 143 -9.09 -0.55 -32.65
N GLY A 144 -7.88 -0.42 -32.12
CA GLY A 144 -6.68 -1.01 -32.69
C GLY A 144 -6.02 -0.13 -33.74
N CYS A 145 -5.65 -0.75 -34.84
CA CYS A 145 -4.88 -0.11 -35.92
C CYS A 145 -5.80 0.20 -37.10
N GLU A 146 -6.58 1.26 -36.99
CA GLU A 146 -7.63 1.63 -37.95
C GLU A 146 -7.11 2.43 -39.17
N THR A 147 -5.93 3.05 -39.03
CA THR A 147 -5.45 3.97 -40.05
C THR A 147 -4.46 3.31 -41.03
N ASP A 148 -4.77 3.35 -42.31
CA ASP A 148 -3.88 2.89 -43.38
C ASP A 148 -2.79 3.95 -43.67
N LEU A 149 -1.55 3.59 -43.37
CA LEU A 149 -0.35 4.43 -43.58
C LEU A 149 0.14 4.48 -45.05
N ASN A 150 -0.60 3.92 -45.97
CA ASN A 150 -0.30 4.04 -47.43
C ASN A 150 -1.20 5.07 -48.13
N THR A 151 -1.90 5.89 -47.36
CA THR A 151 -2.69 7.01 -47.91
C THR A 151 -1.86 8.29 -47.96
N VAL A 152 -2.29 9.26 -48.74
CA VAL A 152 -1.60 10.55 -48.84
C VAL A 152 -1.73 11.41 -47.59
N ASP A 153 -2.70 11.10 -46.72
CA ASP A 153 -2.96 11.83 -45.47
C ASP A 153 -2.20 11.26 -44.27
N HIS A 154 -1.70 10.02 -44.39
CA HIS A 154 -1.01 9.29 -43.31
C HIS A 154 0.15 8.45 -43.87
N CYS A 155 1.02 9.05 -44.66
CA CYS A 155 2.03 8.29 -45.37
C CYS A 155 3.22 7.90 -44.51
N GLY A 156 3.29 6.60 -44.14
CA GLY A 156 4.33 6.01 -43.31
C GLY A 156 4.13 6.20 -41.81
N GLU A 157 3.56 7.32 -41.42
CA GLU A 157 3.26 7.64 -40.01
C GLU A 157 1.94 8.40 -39.89
N CYS A 158 1.38 8.43 -38.66
CA CYS A 158 0.15 9.18 -38.42
C CYS A 158 0.34 10.68 -38.69
N GLY A 159 -0.52 11.25 -39.54
CA GLY A 159 -0.52 12.69 -39.84
C GLY A 159 0.54 13.19 -40.83
N VAL A 160 1.36 12.31 -41.36
CA VAL A 160 2.27 12.68 -42.45
C VAL A 160 1.47 12.81 -43.74
N HIS A 161 1.26 14.05 -44.18
CA HIS A 161 0.48 14.39 -45.36
C HIS A 161 1.39 14.65 -46.57
N CYS A 162 1.22 13.86 -47.61
CA CYS A 162 1.91 14.12 -48.87
C CYS A 162 1.21 15.25 -49.64
N SER A 163 1.90 16.33 -49.90
CA SER A 163 1.41 17.42 -50.74
C SER A 163 2.26 17.57 -52.02
N ASN A 164 1.66 18.04 -53.07
CA ASN A 164 2.37 18.40 -54.29
C ASN A 164 1.57 19.46 -55.07
N ALA A 165 1.96 20.72 -54.93
CA ALA A 165 1.28 21.83 -55.57
C ALA A 165 1.48 21.87 -57.10
N HIS A 166 2.53 21.20 -57.60
CA HIS A 166 2.96 21.27 -59.01
C HIS A 166 3.12 19.85 -59.61
N GLY A 167 2.07 19.07 -59.50
CA GLY A 167 2.01 17.71 -60.03
C GLY A 167 1.10 16.80 -59.21
N ASP A 168 1.27 15.50 -59.37
CA ASP A 168 0.55 14.49 -58.62
C ASP A 168 1.42 13.91 -57.49
N THR A 169 0.82 13.44 -56.41
CA THR A 169 1.54 12.69 -55.37
C THR A 169 0.82 11.41 -55.01
N SER A 170 1.55 10.46 -54.53
CA SER A 170 1.03 9.18 -54.01
C SER A 170 1.88 8.70 -52.84
N CYS A 171 1.27 7.95 -51.92
CA CYS A 171 2.02 7.26 -50.92
C CYS A 171 2.37 5.84 -51.39
N LYS A 172 3.64 5.46 -51.37
CA LYS A 172 4.12 4.14 -51.76
C LYS A 172 5.04 3.57 -50.69
N ALA A 173 4.61 2.46 -50.09
CA ALA A 173 5.37 1.79 -49.04
C ALA A 173 5.76 2.74 -47.88
N GLY A 174 4.85 3.63 -47.47
CA GLY A 174 5.08 4.58 -46.39
C GLY A 174 5.96 5.78 -46.74
N VAL A 175 6.20 6.04 -48.00
CA VAL A 175 6.98 7.21 -48.49
C VAL A 175 6.19 7.96 -49.54
N CYS A 176 6.14 9.28 -49.42
CA CYS A 176 5.55 10.13 -50.44
C CYS A 176 6.33 10.02 -51.74
N SER A 177 5.62 9.94 -52.87
CA SER A 177 6.21 9.81 -54.20
C SER A 177 5.61 10.87 -55.10
N PRO A 178 6.15 12.09 -55.10
CA PRO A 178 5.69 13.14 -55.99
C PRO A 178 6.08 12.87 -57.44
N THR A 179 5.25 13.35 -58.37
CA THR A 179 5.52 13.36 -59.80
C THR A 179 5.33 14.79 -60.26
N CYS A 180 6.43 15.43 -60.64
CA CYS A 180 6.47 16.84 -61.01
C CYS A 180 5.88 17.10 -62.38
N ASP A 181 5.29 18.26 -62.56
CA ASP A 181 5.02 18.81 -63.91
C ASP A 181 6.35 19.21 -64.64
N ALA A 182 6.26 19.59 -65.93
CA ALA A 182 7.46 19.80 -66.74
C ALA A 182 8.32 20.99 -66.29
N ALA A 183 7.75 21.93 -65.52
CA ALA A 183 8.43 23.17 -65.12
C ALA A 183 8.95 23.11 -63.67
N HIS A 184 8.58 22.09 -62.91
CA HIS A 184 8.91 22.00 -61.48
C HIS A 184 9.69 20.72 -61.14
N THR A 185 10.46 20.79 -60.09
CA THR A 185 11.29 19.67 -59.60
C THR A 185 11.37 19.73 -58.07
N ASP A 186 11.34 18.58 -57.44
CA ASP A 186 11.70 18.40 -56.01
C ASP A 186 13.22 18.63 -55.91
N CYS A 187 13.63 19.77 -55.38
CA CYS A 187 15.03 20.15 -55.28
C CYS A 187 15.59 20.17 -53.86
N ASP A 188 14.77 20.07 -52.84
CA ASP A 188 15.23 19.93 -51.46
C ASP A 188 15.31 18.44 -51.04
N GLY A 189 14.68 17.57 -51.83
CA GLY A 189 14.68 16.11 -51.59
C GLY A 189 13.70 15.68 -50.52
N ASP A 190 12.77 16.56 -50.11
CA ASP A 190 11.67 16.19 -49.21
C ASP A 190 10.43 15.78 -50.02
N PRO A 191 10.16 14.49 -50.19
CA PRO A 191 9.03 14.03 -50.98
C PRO A 191 7.66 14.41 -50.40
N ASN A 192 7.59 14.92 -49.15
CA ASN A 192 6.32 15.25 -48.48
C ASN A 192 5.75 16.58 -48.99
N ASN A 193 6.59 17.52 -49.39
CA ASN A 193 6.16 18.83 -49.89
C ASN A 193 6.03 18.88 -51.41
N GLY A 194 6.60 17.89 -52.09
CA GLY A 194 6.42 17.66 -53.54
C GLY A 194 7.41 18.41 -54.43
N CYS A 195 6.91 19.10 -55.44
CA CYS A 195 7.73 19.74 -56.46
C CYS A 195 7.66 21.27 -56.31
N GLU A 196 8.44 21.80 -55.39
CA GLU A 196 8.38 23.20 -54.96
C GLU A 196 9.17 24.17 -55.83
N THR A 197 10.14 23.65 -56.58
CA THR A 197 11.05 24.51 -57.33
C THR A 197 10.66 24.64 -58.81
N ASN A 198 10.39 25.86 -59.25
CA ASN A 198 10.19 26.14 -60.66
C ASN A 198 11.54 26.26 -61.37
N THR A 199 11.97 25.21 -62.06
CA THR A 199 13.27 25.16 -62.78
C THR A 199 13.27 25.90 -64.10
N ASP A 200 12.12 26.33 -64.64
CA ASP A 200 12.04 27.12 -65.87
C ASP A 200 12.33 28.59 -65.62
N SER A 201 12.12 29.10 -64.39
CA SER A 201 12.23 30.53 -64.10
C SER A 201 13.12 30.88 -62.91
N ASP A 202 13.45 29.91 -62.00
CA ASP A 202 14.32 30.16 -60.85
C ASP A 202 15.80 30.23 -61.30
N PRO A 203 16.46 31.37 -61.22
CA PRO A 203 17.86 31.51 -61.65
C PRO A 203 18.84 30.76 -60.71
N ARG A 204 18.43 30.29 -59.52
CA ARG A 204 19.26 29.47 -58.64
C ARG A 204 19.26 28.01 -59.07
N ARG A 205 18.18 27.57 -59.71
CA ARG A 205 17.94 26.16 -60.06
C ARG A 205 17.44 26.05 -61.53
N CYS A 206 18.11 26.75 -62.39
CA CYS A 206 17.67 26.92 -63.79
C CYS A 206 17.89 25.67 -64.65
N GLY A 207 16.80 25.01 -65.04
CA GLY A 207 16.78 23.73 -65.74
C GLY A 207 17.09 22.51 -64.93
N THR A 208 17.77 22.65 -63.78
CA THR A 208 18.11 21.58 -62.86
C THR A 208 18.31 22.12 -61.43
N CYS A 209 18.14 21.28 -60.38
CA CYS A 209 18.30 21.67 -58.98
C CYS A 209 19.68 22.23 -58.60
N THR A 210 20.70 21.99 -59.42
CA THR A 210 22.09 22.38 -59.12
C THR A 210 22.64 23.47 -60.04
N ASN A 211 21.91 23.84 -61.11
CA ASN A 211 22.37 24.82 -62.07
C ASN A 211 21.96 26.23 -61.64
N MET A 212 22.94 27.07 -61.32
CA MET A 212 22.75 28.41 -60.82
C MET A 212 23.22 29.42 -61.91
N CYS A 213 22.33 30.30 -62.30
CA CYS A 213 22.68 31.41 -63.15
C CYS A 213 23.49 32.48 -62.40
N ASN A 214 24.31 33.25 -63.09
CA ASN A 214 25.00 34.39 -62.53
C ASN A 214 24.02 35.54 -62.27
N PHE A 215 23.54 35.73 -61.05
CA PHE A 215 22.56 36.77 -60.70
C PHE A 215 22.96 38.22 -61.06
N ALA A 216 24.26 38.48 -61.23
CA ALA A 216 24.73 39.80 -61.64
C ALA A 216 24.51 40.09 -63.11
N SER A 217 24.23 39.06 -63.92
CA SER A 217 24.23 39.23 -65.42
C SER A 217 23.34 38.24 -66.15
N GLN A 218 22.63 37.35 -65.44
CA GLN A 218 21.81 36.32 -66.09
C GLN A 218 20.46 36.14 -65.41
N ILE A 219 19.46 35.82 -66.19
CA ILE A 219 18.11 35.39 -65.75
C ILE A 219 17.87 33.97 -66.26
N CYS A 220 16.93 33.27 -65.62
CA CYS A 220 16.49 31.96 -66.09
C CYS A 220 15.27 32.11 -66.96
N VAL A 221 15.38 31.62 -68.19
CA VAL A 221 14.29 31.64 -69.17
C VAL A 221 14.12 30.23 -69.73
N ALA A 222 12.96 29.62 -69.49
CA ALA A 222 12.63 28.27 -69.96
C ALA A 222 13.74 27.24 -69.63
N GLY A 223 14.29 27.25 -68.42
CA GLY A 223 15.33 26.33 -67.96
C GLY A 223 16.75 26.61 -68.53
N ALA A 224 17.00 27.73 -69.11
CA ALA A 224 18.31 28.16 -69.62
C ALA A 224 18.73 29.50 -69.00
N CYS A 225 20.01 29.64 -68.62
CA CYS A 225 20.53 30.91 -68.15
C CYS A 225 20.79 31.86 -69.35
N GLU A 226 20.09 32.97 -69.42
CA GLU A 226 20.25 34.03 -70.45
C GLU A 226 20.79 35.33 -69.84
N VAL A 227 21.40 36.17 -70.57
CA VAL A 227 21.94 37.45 -70.10
C VAL A 227 20.82 38.38 -69.67
N SER A 228 20.85 38.86 -68.43
CA SER A 228 19.91 39.84 -67.90
C SER A 228 20.13 41.22 -68.50
N PRO A 229 19.10 41.89 -68.99
CA PRO A 229 19.22 43.26 -69.47
C PRO A 229 19.35 44.29 -68.33
N CYS A 230 19.05 43.87 -67.04
CA CYS A 230 19.05 44.77 -65.90
C CYS A 230 20.34 44.65 -65.08
N GLY A 231 20.67 45.70 -64.32
CA GLY A 231 21.75 45.67 -63.34
C GLY A 231 21.46 44.72 -62.14
N ALA A 232 22.52 44.33 -61.46
CA ALA A 232 22.39 43.41 -60.30
C ALA A 232 21.37 43.92 -59.28
N GLY A 233 20.42 43.07 -58.92
CA GLY A 233 19.39 43.35 -57.87
C GLY A 233 18.14 44.04 -58.44
N PHE A 234 18.06 44.30 -59.70
CA PHE A 234 16.89 44.90 -60.37
C PHE A 234 16.37 44.01 -61.49
N GLY A 235 15.07 44.08 -61.72
CA GLY A 235 14.38 43.36 -62.77
C GLY A 235 13.41 44.27 -63.56
N GLU A 236 13.21 43.96 -64.81
CA GLU A 236 12.12 44.48 -65.65
C GLU A 236 10.92 43.55 -65.41
N CYS A 237 9.99 43.95 -64.57
CA CYS A 237 8.94 43.04 -64.11
C CYS A 237 7.51 43.45 -64.47
N ASP A 238 7.33 44.67 -65.05
CA ASP A 238 6.01 45.15 -65.52
C ASP A 238 5.79 44.98 -66.99
N GLY A 239 6.87 44.65 -67.78
CA GLY A 239 6.84 44.47 -69.22
C GLY A 239 6.86 45.75 -69.97
N ASP A 240 7.12 46.92 -69.37
CA ASP A 240 7.28 48.20 -70.02
C ASP A 240 8.77 48.57 -70.21
N ALA A 241 9.37 48.08 -71.25
CA ALA A 241 10.77 48.37 -71.61
C ALA A 241 11.13 49.86 -71.68
N ALA A 242 10.14 50.77 -71.65
CA ALA A 242 10.38 52.21 -71.69
C ALA A 242 10.73 52.79 -70.31
N VAL A 243 10.33 52.16 -69.26
CA VAL A 243 10.65 52.50 -67.84
C VAL A 243 11.95 51.83 -67.40
N GLY A 244 12.24 50.66 -67.94
CA GLY A 244 13.46 49.89 -67.69
C GLY A 244 13.41 49.05 -66.41
N CYS A 245 14.56 48.73 -65.83
CA CYS A 245 14.72 47.81 -64.64
C CYS A 245 14.36 48.53 -63.34
N GLU A 246 13.08 48.73 -63.10
CA GLU A 246 12.53 49.53 -61.99
C GLU A 246 12.28 48.74 -60.71
N THR A 247 12.17 47.41 -60.82
CA THR A 247 11.82 46.57 -59.64
C THR A 247 13.06 46.11 -58.90
N ASP A 248 13.15 46.48 -57.64
CA ASP A 248 14.15 45.92 -56.70
C ASP A 248 13.77 44.50 -56.32
N ILE A 249 14.41 43.51 -56.97
CA ILE A 249 14.16 42.09 -56.72
C ILE A 249 14.86 41.56 -55.44
N GLN A 250 15.64 42.36 -54.69
CA GLN A 250 16.27 41.94 -53.44
C GLN A 250 15.39 42.18 -52.25
N THR A 251 14.41 43.08 -52.37
CA THR A 251 13.54 43.42 -51.21
C THR A 251 12.05 43.33 -51.51
N SER A 252 11.68 43.23 -52.83
CA SER A 252 10.28 43.11 -53.22
C SER A 252 9.68 41.77 -52.83
N LEU A 253 8.54 41.77 -52.12
CA LEU A 253 7.84 40.55 -51.76
C LEU A 253 7.14 39.86 -52.94
N ASP A 254 6.80 40.58 -53.96
CA ASP A 254 6.11 40.04 -55.14
C ASP A 254 7.09 39.60 -56.27
N HIS A 255 8.40 39.99 -56.18
CA HIS A 255 9.42 39.73 -57.15
C HIS A 255 10.77 39.34 -56.52
N CYS A 256 10.75 38.55 -55.43
CA CYS A 256 11.94 38.27 -54.69
C CYS A 256 12.93 37.35 -55.41
N GLY A 257 14.11 37.91 -55.73
CA GLY A 257 15.16 37.25 -56.53
C GLY A 257 14.96 37.28 -58.05
N PHE A 258 13.73 37.26 -58.51
CA PHE A 258 13.37 37.36 -59.94
C PHE A 258 11.91 37.78 -60.10
N CYS A 259 11.58 38.26 -61.29
CA CYS A 259 10.24 38.76 -61.61
C CYS A 259 9.17 37.66 -61.44
N GLY A 260 8.10 37.99 -60.70
CA GLY A 260 6.97 37.09 -60.45
C GLY A 260 7.17 36.10 -59.29
N ASN A 261 8.35 36.07 -58.71
CA ASN A 261 8.57 35.21 -57.49
C ASN A 261 8.01 35.90 -56.29
N LYS A 262 6.78 35.59 -55.99
CA LYS A 262 6.07 36.09 -54.81
C LYS A 262 6.40 35.26 -53.57
N CYS A 263 6.93 35.92 -52.55
CA CYS A 263 7.14 35.24 -51.25
C CYS A 263 5.82 34.94 -50.59
N VAL A 264 5.50 33.67 -50.45
CA VAL A 264 4.36 33.17 -49.68
C VAL A 264 4.91 32.21 -48.64
N ILE A 265 4.79 32.60 -47.39
CA ILE A 265 5.31 31.82 -46.24
C ILE A 265 4.12 31.36 -45.42
N ALA A 266 4.03 30.08 -45.17
CA ALA A 266 2.94 29.51 -44.38
C ALA A 266 3.00 29.96 -42.92
N ASN A 267 1.87 30.38 -42.37
CA ASN A 267 1.71 30.83 -40.99
C ASN A 267 2.72 31.88 -40.51
N ALA A 268 3.14 32.76 -41.46
CA ALA A 268 4.08 33.83 -41.14
C ALA A 268 3.93 35.02 -42.07
N SER A 269 4.41 36.18 -41.66
CA SER A 269 4.64 37.28 -42.57
C SER A 269 5.90 36.98 -43.40
N PRO A 270 5.82 37.08 -44.74
CA PRO A 270 6.98 36.88 -45.60
C PRO A 270 7.96 38.06 -45.51
N ALA A 271 9.24 37.76 -45.73
CA ALA A 271 10.29 38.75 -45.95
C ALA A 271 11.05 38.39 -47.23
N CYS A 272 11.59 39.40 -47.90
CA CYS A 272 12.56 39.21 -48.99
C CYS A 272 13.88 39.84 -48.56
N ALA A 273 14.91 39.04 -48.43
CA ALA A 273 16.22 39.50 -47.97
C ALA A 273 17.32 39.04 -48.92
N GLY A 274 17.92 39.96 -49.63
CA GLY A 274 18.98 39.65 -50.62
C GLY A 274 18.50 38.84 -51.84
N GLY A 275 17.19 38.96 -52.19
CA GLY A 275 16.55 38.17 -53.20
C GLY A 275 16.17 36.75 -52.83
N GLU A 276 16.09 36.47 -51.52
CA GLU A 276 15.61 35.20 -50.96
C GLU A 276 14.37 35.42 -50.09
N CYS A 277 13.37 34.56 -50.27
CA CYS A 277 12.23 34.55 -49.40
C CYS A 277 12.66 34.00 -48.03
N ALA A 278 12.27 34.67 -46.98
CA ALA A 278 12.57 34.31 -45.61
C ALA A 278 11.33 34.47 -44.73
N VAL A 279 11.33 33.80 -43.62
CA VAL A 279 10.35 34.00 -42.56
C VAL A 279 10.60 35.36 -41.92
N GLY A 280 9.62 36.26 -42.00
CA GLY A 280 9.69 37.55 -41.29
C GLY A 280 9.34 37.40 -39.81
N THR A 281 8.10 37.12 -39.55
CA THR A 281 7.60 36.79 -38.19
C THR A 281 6.53 35.73 -38.27
N CYS A 282 6.64 34.70 -37.49
CA CYS A 282 5.59 33.67 -37.37
C CYS A 282 4.29 34.28 -36.86
N ASP A 283 3.19 33.76 -37.32
CA ASP A 283 1.87 34.04 -36.74
C ASP A 283 1.84 33.59 -35.26
N ALA A 284 0.94 34.19 -34.48
CA ALA A 284 0.89 33.98 -33.03
C ALA A 284 0.73 32.52 -32.73
N ASP A 285 0.76 31.60 -32.71
CA ASP A 285 0.54 30.19 -32.35
C ASP A 285 1.42 29.21 -33.17
N PHE A 286 2.27 29.73 -34.03
CA PHE A 286 3.16 28.94 -34.87
C PHE A 286 4.63 29.27 -34.63
N GLY A 287 5.52 28.33 -34.92
CA GLY A 287 6.96 28.48 -34.85
C GLY A 287 7.66 27.84 -36.02
N ASP A 288 8.69 28.51 -36.52
CA ASP A 288 9.70 27.93 -37.43
C ASP A 288 10.69 27.16 -36.55
N CYS A 289 10.46 25.85 -36.35
CA CYS A 289 11.23 25.06 -35.39
C CYS A 289 12.40 24.31 -36.05
N ASP A 290 12.44 24.25 -37.38
CA ASP A 290 13.54 23.67 -38.13
C ASP A 290 14.44 24.72 -38.79
N ALA A 291 14.03 25.99 -38.76
CA ALA A 291 14.70 27.12 -39.33
C ALA A 291 14.82 27.05 -40.89
N LEU A 292 13.85 26.39 -41.54
CA LEU A 292 13.79 26.28 -42.99
C LEU A 292 12.76 27.27 -43.55
N PRO A 293 13.19 28.37 -44.19
CA PRO A 293 12.27 29.38 -44.73
C PRO A 293 11.28 28.85 -45.77
N SER A 294 11.57 27.71 -46.38
CA SER A 294 10.77 27.15 -47.49
C SER A 294 9.43 26.57 -47.04
N ASN A 295 9.31 26.09 -45.79
CA ASN A 295 8.08 25.52 -45.23
C ASN A 295 7.36 26.50 -44.29
N GLY A 296 8.01 27.58 -43.89
CA GLY A 296 7.44 28.65 -43.08
C GLY A 296 7.44 28.34 -41.57
N CYS A 297 6.35 28.71 -40.89
CA CYS A 297 6.17 28.39 -39.48
C CYS A 297 5.22 27.20 -39.36
N GLU A 298 5.77 26.02 -39.52
CA GLU A 298 5.04 24.77 -39.68
C GLU A 298 4.53 24.19 -38.38
N THR A 299 5.14 24.57 -37.26
CA THR A 299 4.88 23.93 -35.99
C THR A 299 3.82 24.65 -35.16
N PRO A 300 2.63 24.04 -34.89
CA PRO A 300 1.65 24.61 -33.98
C PRO A 300 2.16 24.56 -32.52
N LEU A 301 2.43 25.73 -31.96
CA LEU A 301 2.94 25.85 -30.56
C LEU A 301 1.83 25.72 -29.52
N THR A 302 0.56 25.71 -29.92
CA THR A 302 -0.59 25.61 -29.01
C THR A 302 -1.03 24.18 -28.71
N SER A 303 -0.61 23.22 -29.57
CA SER A 303 -1.10 21.83 -29.50
C SER A 303 -0.01 20.77 -29.58
N THR A 304 1.19 21.11 -30.01
CA THR A 304 2.29 20.15 -30.18
C THR A 304 3.08 19.98 -28.92
N THR A 305 3.06 18.76 -28.33
CA THR A 305 3.72 18.49 -27.05
C THR A 305 5.24 18.64 -27.08
N GLY A 306 5.88 18.43 -28.24
CA GLY A 306 7.33 18.63 -28.39
C GLY A 306 7.77 20.09 -28.50
N HIS A 307 6.82 21.00 -28.77
CA HIS A 307 7.09 22.41 -29.07
C HIS A 307 6.09 23.35 -28.37
N CYS A 308 5.64 22.97 -27.17
CA CYS A 308 4.54 23.66 -26.50
C CYS A 308 4.92 25.07 -26.03
N GLY A 309 4.33 26.07 -26.67
CA GLY A 309 4.57 27.50 -26.41
C GLY A 309 5.88 28.05 -26.96
N ALA A 310 6.81 27.19 -27.39
CA ALA A 310 8.05 27.57 -28.06
C ALA A 310 8.69 26.36 -28.73
N CYS A 311 9.48 26.59 -29.80
CA CYS A 311 10.25 25.53 -30.42
C CYS A 311 11.16 24.80 -29.42
N ASN A 312 11.19 23.47 -29.51
CA ASN A 312 11.98 22.58 -28.63
C ASN A 312 11.61 22.64 -27.13
N ARG A 313 10.46 23.19 -26.80
CA ARG A 313 9.91 23.14 -25.43
C ARG A 313 8.99 21.94 -25.30
N SER A 314 9.55 20.81 -24.91
CA SER A 314 8.83 19.56 -24.80
C SER A 314 8.10 19.42 -23.46
N CYS A 315 6.84 19.00 -23.52
CA CYS A 315 6.08 18.57 -22.34
C CYS A 315 6.43 17.12 -22.01
N MET A 316 6.96 16.87 -20.83
CA MET A 316 7.27 15.53 -20.35
C MET A 316 6.30 15.12 -19.24
N ASN A 317 5.99 13.83 -19.14
CA ASN A 317 5.22 13.29 -18.04
C ASN A 317 5.45 11.77 -17.95
N ASP A 318 6.43 11.36 -17.16
CA ASP A 318 6.81 9.94 -17.04
C ASP A 318 5.75 9.10 -16.29
N HIS A 319 4.85 9.76 -15.54
CA HIS A 319 3.86 9.09 -14.71
C HIS A 319 2.44 9.59 -14.99
N GLY A 320 2.09 9.64 -16.27
CA GLY A 320 0.77 10.05 -16.69
C GLY A 320 0.74 10.36 -18.18
N THR A 321 -0.23 11.15 -18.60
CA THR A 321 -0.32 11.71 -19.94
C THR A 321 -0.10 13.20 -19.90
N THR A 322 0.35 13.79 -21.01
CA THR A 322 0.47 15.22 -21.12
C THR A 322 -0.10 15.68 -22.46
N SER A 323 -0.62 16.88 -22.50
CA SER A 323 -1.05 17.55 -23.71
C SER A 323 -0.53 18.97 -23.72
N CYS A 324 -0.45 19.55 -24.92
CA CYS A 324 -0.21 20.98 -25.07
C CYS A 324 -1.56 21.65 -25.35
N SER A 325 -1.93 22.63 -24.54
CA SER A 325 -3.17 23.38 -24.75
C SER A 325 -2.94 24.86 -24.46
N GLY A 326 -3.19 25.71 -25.48
CA GLY A 326 -2.99 27.15 -25.35
C GLY A 326 -1.54 27.52 -25.02
N SER A 327 -0.58 26.82 -25.61
CA SER A 327 0.87 27.05 -25.45
C SER A 327 1.39 26.69 -24.04
N GLU A 328 0.62 25.94 -23.25
CA GLU A 328 1.02 25.41 -21.93
C GLU A 328 0.90 23.90 -21.89
N CYS A 329 1.86 23.25 -21.24
CA CYS A 329 1.77 21.82 -20.92
C CYS A 329 0.67 21.58 -19.89
N VAL A 330 -0.16 20.59 -20.14
CA VAL A 330 -1.24 20.18 -19.24
C VAL A 330 -1.01 18.72 -18.86
N PRO A 331 -0.28 18.46 -17.75
CA PRO A 331 -0.08 17.10 -17.28
C PRO A 331 -1.35 16.55 -16.65
N ALA A 332 -1.60 15.26 -16.88
CA ALA A 332 -2.63 14.48 -16.20
C ALA A 332 -1.95 13.31 -15.52
N CYS A 333 -1.88 13.35 -14.19
CA CYS A 333 -1.16 12.38 -13.38
C CYS A 333 -1.91 11.05 -13.26
N SER A 334 -1.17 9.96 -13.27
CA SER A 334 -1.67 8.67 -12.79
C SER A 334 -1.97 8.75 -11.29
N SER A 335 -2.86 7.88 -10.79
CA SER A 335 -3.42 7.97 -9.44
C SER A 335 -2.41 7.92 -8.28
N GLN A 336 -1.17 7.55 -8.54
CA GLN A 336 -0.11 7.42 -7.54
C GLN A 336 0.97 8.50 -7.63
N PHE A 337 0.81 9.46 -8.54
CA PHE A 337 1.78 10.52 -8.75
C PHE A 337 1.11 11.90 -8.78
N GLY A 338 1.90 12.94 -8.51
CA GLY A 338 1.47 14.33 -8.54
C GLY A 338 2.54 15.26 -9.11
N ASP A 339 2.09 16.35 -9.71
CA ASP A 339 2.92 17.52 -10.05
C ASP A 339 3.04 18.38 -8.78
N CYS A 340 4.06 18.11 -7.98
CA CYS A 340 4.21 18.76 -6.67
C CYS A 340 5.13 19.99 -6.69
N ASP A 341 5.93 20.16 -7.72
CA ASP A 341 6.73 21.35 -7.91
C ASP A 341 6.01 22.42 -8.76
N THR A 342 4.82 22.07 -9.28
CA THR A 342 4.00 22.91 -10.16
C THR A 342 4.64 23.23 -11.51
N SER A 343 5.68 22.50 -11.87
CA SER A 343 6.35 22.63 -13.16
C SER A 343 5.68 21.75 -14.20
N ARG A 344 4.72 22.29 -14.89
CA ARG A 344 3.97 21.56 -15.93
C ARG A 344 4.82 20.94 -17.05
N LEU A 345 6.12 21.29 -17.14
CA LEU A 345 7.03 20.79 -18.16
C LEU A 345 7.55 19.38 -17.87
N ASN A 346 7.76 19.02 -16.60
CA ASN A 346 8.22 17.71 -16.17
C ASN A 346 7.06 16.78 -15.76
N GLY A 347 5.88 17.34 -15.56
CA GLY A 347 4.65 16.59 -15.32
C GLY A 347 4.52 16.05 -13.90
N CYS A 348 4.28 14.77 -13.78
CA CYS A 348 3.92 14.12 -12.52
C CYS A 348 5.12 13.35 -11.98
N GLU A 349 6.05 14.03 -11.32
CA GLU A 349 7.33 13.48 -10.87
C GLU A 349 7.29 12.88 -9.46
N THR A 350 6.32 13.29 -8.64
CA THR A 350 6.33 12.95 -7.23
C THR A 350 5.42 11.78 -6.90
N PRO A 351 5.97 10.67 -6.37
CA PRO A 351 5.15 9.55 -5.88
C PRO A 351 4.29 9.97 -4.67
N LEU A 352 2.99 9.69 -4.71
CA LEU A 352 2.03 9.99 -3.64
C LEU A 352 1.84 8.82 -2.64
N ASP A 353 2.73 7.85 -2.65
CA ASP A 353 2.80 6.74 -1.70
C ASP A 353 3.96 6.88 -0.69
N THR A 354 4.60 8.04 -0.65
CA THR A 354 5.67 8.37 0.30
C THR A 354 5.10 8.94 1.60
N VAL A 355 5.90 8.91 2.66
CA VAL A 355 5.47 9.49 3.95
C VAL A 355 5.42 11.01 3.95
N SER A 356 6.05 11.67 2.99
CA SER A 356 6.05 13.13 2.82
C SER A 356 4.90 13.63 1.94
N ASP A 357 4.40 12.78 1.04
CA ASP A 357 3.42 13.12 0.01
C ASP A 357 2.34 12.04 -0.11
N CYS A 358 1.71 11.72 1.00
CA CYS A 358 0.78 10.61 1.06
C CYS A 358 -0.62 10.99 0.54
N GLY A 359 -0.96 10.52 -0.65
CA GLY A 359 -2.24 10.76 -1.31
C GLY A 359 -2.37 12.12 -1.96
N SER A 360 -1.51 13.08 -1.62
CA SER A 360 -1.42 14.40 -2.26
C SER A 360 -0.10 15.09 -1.93
N CYS A 361 0.29 16.02 -2.79
CA CYS A 361 1.51 16.81 -2.60
C CYS A 361 1.56 17.51 -1.23
N GLY A 362 2.67 17.36 -0.52
CA GLY A 362 2.91 17.97 0.78
C GLY A 362 2.11 17.39 1.94
N MET A 363 1.35 16.31 1.73
CA MET A 363 0.62 15.61 2.78
C MET A 363 1.57 14.67 3.54
N ALA A 364 2.28 15.21 4.51
CA ALA A 364 3.18 14.43 5.33
C ALA A 364 2.44 13.61 6.40
N CYS A 365 2.76 12.33 6.51
CA CYS A 365 2.18 11.48 7.53
C CYS A 365 2.73 11.80 8.92
N PRO A 366 1.88 12.10 9.91
CA PRO A 366 2.34 12.40 11.27
C PRO A 366 2.91 11.14 11.94
N PRO A 367 3.96 11.26 12.76
CA PRO A 367 4.60 10.11 13.39
C PRO A 367 3.76 9.45 14.49
N ASN A 368 2.73 10.10 15.05
CA ASN A 368 1.77 9.56 16.05
C ASN A 368 2.36 8.54 17.05
N GLY A 369 3.62 8.73 17.46
CA GLY A 369 4.32 7.86 18.41
C GLY A 369 4.86 6.55 17.84
N GLY A 370 4.83 6.35 16.52
CA GLY A 370 5.39 5.20 15.81
C GLY A 370 6.02 5.61 14.48
N THR A 371 6.31 4.63 13.64
CA THR A 371 6.84 4.87 12.30
C THR A 371 5.71 5.22 11.36
N PRO A 372 5.71 6.43 10.76
CA PRO A 372 4.70 6.77 9.76
C PRO A 372 4.86 5.90 8.52
N VAL A 373 3.75 5.53 7.91
CA VAL A 373 3.71 4.80 6.63
C VAL A 373 2.62 5.41 5.77
N CYS A 374 2.81 5.32 4.47
CA CYS A 374 1.78 5.65 3.50
C CYS A 374 1.34 4.36 2.81
N ASN A 375 0.07 4.05 2.88
CA ASN A 375 -0.49 2.87 2.22
C ASN A 375 -1.58 3.32 1.25
N SER A 376 -1.30 3.20 -0.05
CA SER A 376 -2.26 3.57 -1.10
C SER A 376 -2.85 4.99 -0.91
N GLY A 377 -1.99 5.96 -0.59
CA GLY A 377 -2.39 7.35 -0.40
C GLY A 377 -3.06 7.67 0.95
N VAL A 378 -3.03 6.74 1.90
CA VAL A 378 -3.58 6.94 3.26
C VAL A 378 -2.47 6.82 4.29
N CYS A 379 -2.34 7.85 5.12
CA CYS A 379 -1.39 7.83 6.22
C CYS A 379 -1.77 6.81 7.28
N GLY A 380 -0.79 6.02 7.68
CA GLY A 380 -0.86 5.08 8.78
C GLY A 380 0.32 5.24 9.74
N THR A 381 0.30 4.45 10.80
CA THR A 381 1.39 4.39 11.76
C THR A 381 1.66 2.94 12.11
N VAL A 382 2.90 2.52 12.00
CA VAL A 382 3.36 1.21 12.47
C VAL A 382 3.96 1.37 13.85
N CYS A 383 3.39 0.65 14.82
CA CYS A 383 3.84 0.68 16.20
C CYS A 383 5.01 -0.30 16.42
N ASP A 384 6.04 0.18 17.09
CA ASP A 384 7.10 -0.64 17.67
C ASP A 384 6.81 -0.82 19.18
N LEU A 385 6.37 -2.03 19.52
CA LEU A 385 6.09 -2.43 20.89
C LEU A 385 7.27 -3.13 21.57
N ASN A 386 8.46 -3.09 21.00
CA ASN A 386 9.64 -3.54 21.72
C ASN A 386 9.89 -2.64 22.93
N GLY A 387 10.31 -3.25 24.04
CA GLY A 387 10.66 -2.53 25.26
C GLY A 387 9.75 -2.80 26.44
N LYS A 388 9.77 -1.91 27.42
CA LYS A 388 9.10 -2.07 28.70
C LYS A 388 7.77 -1.31 28.75
N PHE A 389 6.79 -1.97 29.34
CA PHE A 389 5.46 -1.42 29.57
C PHE A 389 5.03 -1.61 31.01
N ALA A 390 4.44 -0.57 31.58
CA ALA A 390 3.66 -0.68 32.80
C ALA A 390 2.31 -1.31 32.48
N LEU A 391 1.87 -2.29 33.24
CA LEU A 391 0.55 -2.92 33.15
C LEU A 391 -0.15 -2.82 34.50
N LYS A 392 -1.37 -2.30 34.53
CA LYS A 392 -2.27 -2.30 35.67
C LYS A 392 -3.45 -3.22 35.35
N LEU A 393 -3.65 -4.23 36.16
CA LEU A 393 -4.80 -5.15 36.13
C LEU A 393 -5.71 -4.86 37.33
N THR A 394 -6.96 -4.52 37.06
CA THR A 394 -7.98 -4.24 38.07
C THR A 394 -9.06 -5.31 37.98
N THR A 395 -9.22 -6.08 39.07
CA THR A 395 -10.14 -7.22 39.14
C THR A 395 -11.14 -7.02 40.26
N PRO A 396 -12.32 -6.48 40.01
CA PRO A 396 -13.42 -6.54 40.94
C PRO A 396 -13.75 -8.01 41.23
N THR A 397 -13.97 -8.34 42.47
CA THR A 397 -14.12 -9.73 42.91
C THR A 397 -15.19 -9.80 43.97
N THR A 398 -16.00 -10.84 43.93
CA THR A 398 -16.96 -11.18 44.99
C THR A 398 -16.62 -12.55 45.56
N TRP A 399 -17.11 -12.82 46.73
CA TRP A 399 -17.06 -14.16 47.31
C TRP A 399 -18.38 -14.46 48.02
N PRO A 400 -18.95 -15.65 47.82
CA PRO A 400 -20.18 -16.07 48.47
C PRO A 400 -19.94 -16.28 49.95
N GLY A 401 -20.98 -16.08 50.73
CA GLY A 401 -20.99 -16.45 52.14
C GLY A 401 -21.05 -17.97 52.33
N THR A 402 -20.39 -18.45 53.38
CA THR A 402 -20.46 -19.83 53.86
C THR A 402 -20.83 -19.82 55.34
N SER A 403 -20.89 -20.98 56.00
CA SER A 403 -21.03 -21.03 57.43
C SER A 403 -19.87 -20.36 58.21
N TYR A 404 -18.76 -20.12 57.56
CA TYR A 404 -17.56 -19.50 58.11
C TYR A 404 -17.23 -18.13 57.54
N ILE A 405 -17.52 -17.88 56.29
CA ILE A 405 -17.12 -16.68 55.54
C ILE A 405 -18.35 -15.83 55.28
N ARG A 406 -18.33 -14.56 55.64
CA ARG A 406 -19.32 -13.59 55.21
C ARG A 406 -19.20 -13.34 53.73
N SER A 407 -20.34 -13.26 53.04
CA SER A 407 -20.31 -12.79 51.64
C SER A 407 -19.72 -11.38 51.58
N GLY A 408 -18.96 -11.12 50.57
CA GLY A 408 -18.30 -9.84 50.40
C GLY A 408 -17.84 -9.61 48.97
N GLY A 409 -17.17 -8.50 48.79
CA GLY A 409 -16.56 -8.11 47.52
C GLY A 409 -15.50 -7.06 47.77
N GLY A 410 -14.62 -6.94 46.78
CA GLY A 410 -13.53 -5.96 46.79
C GLY A 410 -12.79 -5.99 45.48
N THR A 411 -11.73 -5.22 45.36
CA THR A 411 -10.97 -5.10 44.12
C THR A 411 -9.52 -5.48 44.36
N PHE A 412 -9.05 -6.46 43.61
CA PHE A 412 -7.62 -6.71 43.46
C PHE A 412 -7.05 -5.79 42.40
N THR A 413 -5.92 -5.16 42.72
CA THR A 413 -5.19 -4.35 41.74
C THR A 413 -3.73 -4.82 41.71
N HIS A 414 -3.24 -5.14 40.55
CA HIS A 414 -1.88 -5.61 40.34
C HIS A 414 -1.16 -4.71 39.36
N TRP A 415 0.05 -4.30 39.69
CA TRP A 415 0.95 -3.58 38.82
C TRP A 415 2.06 -4.52 38.38
N MET A 416 2.30 -4.55 37.06
CA MET A 416 3.26 -5.46 36.44
C MET A 416 4.13 -4.71 35.44
N LEU A 417 5.36 -5.15 35.30
CA LEU A 417 6.25 -4.76 34.24
C LEU A 417 6.19 -5.83 33.16
N LEU A 418 5.76 -5.45 31.95
CA LEU A 418 5.84 -6.27 30.76
C LEU A 418 7.07 -5.87 29.95
N GLN A 419 7.97 -6.83 29.71
CA GLN A 419 9.02 -6.70 28.70
C GLN A 419 8.50 -7.39 27.45
N LEU A 420 8.26 -6.62 26.39
CA LEU A 420 7.77 -7.11 25.10
C LEU A 420 8.91 -7.16 24.08
N SER A 421 8.89 -8.19 23.24
CA SER A 421 9.73 -8.30 22.06
C SER A 421 8.85 -8.67 20.87
N GLN A 422 8.81 -7.80 19.86
CA GLN A 422 7.90 -7.86 18.72
C GLN A 422 8.56 -8.48 17.49
N SER A 423 7.81 -9.37 16.83
CA SER A 423 8.14 -9.91 15.51
C SER A 423 6.85 -9.90 14.66
N GLY A 424 6.69 -8.88 13.83
CA GLY A 424 5.44 -8.63 13.12
C GLY A 424 4.27 -8.43 14.08
N THR A 425 3.22 -9.23 13.94
CA THR A 425 2.04 -9.20 14.84
C THR A 425 2.17 -10.11 16.07
N SER A 426 3.24 -10.85 16.21
CA SER A 426 3.51 -11.73 17.35
C SER A 426 4.45 -11.04 18.34
N LEU A 427 4.18 -11.22 19.64
CA LEU A 427 5.00 -10.69 20.71
C LEU A 427 5.35 -11.80 21.69
N SER A 428 6.59 -11.86 22.13
CA SER A 428 6.97 -12.54 23.36
C SER A 428 6.85 -11.55 24.51
N ALA A 429 6.38 -12.02 25.64
CA ALA A 429 6.19 -11.20 26.83
C ALA A 429 6.88 -11.85 28.04
N THR A 430 7.60 -11.06 28.83
CA THR A 430 8.02 -11.42 30.18
C THR A 430 7.27 -10.54 31.16
N ILE A 431 6.59 -11.15 32.14
CA ILE A 431 5.71 -10.47 33.06
C ILE A 431 6.35 -10.50 34.44
N THR A 432 6.66 -9.35 35.00
CA THR A 432 7.20 -9.22 36.38
C THR A 432 6.21 -8.45 37.23
N ILE A 433 5.83 -8.95 38.38
CA ILE A 433 4.93 -8.25 39.29
C ILE A 433 5.72 -7.15 40.00
N CYS A 434 5.11 -5.95 40.09
CA CYS A 434 5.70 -4.78 40.72
C CYS A 434 4.93 -4.31 41.95
N GLY A 435 3.76 -4.84 42.19
CA GLY A 435 2.96 -4.51 43.35
C GLY A 435 1.54 -5.07 43.28
N SER A 436 0.94 -5.22 44.43
CA SER A 436 -0.44 -5.68 44.58
C SER A 436 -1.15 -4.91 45.67
N VAL A 437 -2.43 -4.63 45.43
CA VAL A 437 -3.37 -4.22 46.47
C VAL A 437 -4.49 -5.24 46.51
N VAL A 438 -4.71 -5.79 47.66
CA VAL A 438 -5.76 -6.80 47.91
C VAL A 438 -6.93 -6.17 48.65
N PRO A 439 -8.16 -6.73 48.53
CA PRO A 439 -9.29 -6.28 49.33
C PRO A 439 -9.03 -6.38 50.83
N ASP A 440 -9.77 -5.62 51.60
CA ASP A 440 -9.75 -5.73 53.06
C ASP A 440 -10.50 -6.99 53.50
N PHE A 441 -9.80 -7.89 54.20
CA PHE A 441 -10.34 -9.12 54.75
C PHE A 441 -10.46 -9.07 56.28
N SER A 442 -10.42 -7.88 56.88
CA SER A 442 -10.38 -7.71 58.33
C SER A 442 -11.67 -8.16 59.08
N SER A 443 -12.76 -8.42 58.38
CA SER A 443 -14.06 -8.80 58.95
C SER A 443 -14.75 -9.91 58.16
N ILE A 444 -14.00 -10.94 57.75
CA ILE A 444 -14.50 -11.94 56.78
C ILE A 444 -15.21 -13.13 57.47
N VAL A 445 -14.93 -13.44 58.76
CA VAL A 445 -15.49 -14.59 59.44
C VAL A 445 -16.85 -14.31 60.09
N VAL A 446 -17.82 -15.23 59.90
CA VAL A 446 -19.24 -15.04 60.27
C VAL A 446 -19.53 -15.02 61.75
N SER A 447 -18.89 -15.91 62.55
CA SER A 447 -19.28 -16.16 63.95
C SER A 447 -18.56 -15.27 64.95
N GLU A 448 -17.46 -14.73 64.60
CA GLU A 448 -16.60 -13.96 65.49
C GLU A 448 -15.87 -12.94 64.60
N ASP A 449 -16.03 -11.71 64.67
CA ASP A 449 -15.45 -10.64 63.82
C ASP A 449 -13.93 -10.85 63.50
N TYR A 450 -13.60 -12.04 62.99
CA TYR A 450 -12.27 -12.41 62.57
C TYR A 450 -12.02 -11.99 61.13
N GLY A 451 -10.84 -11.53 60.89
CA GLY A 451 -10.35 -11.23 59.57
C GLY A 451 -8.89 -11.61 59.40
N VAL A 452 -8.43 -11.52 58.19
CA VAL A 452 -7.02 -11.65 57.85
C VAL A 452 -6.49 -10.27 57.52
N SER A 453 -5.52 -9.78 58.26
CA SER A 453 -4.84 -8.52 58.01
C SER A 453 -3.46 -8.79 57.41
N TYR A 454 -3.20 -8.26 56.22
CA TYR A 454 -1.90 -8.33 55.57
C TYR A 454 -1.24 -6.97 55.57
N ALA A 455 0.08 -6.95 55.74
CA ALA A 455 0.85 -5.76 55.40
C ALA A 455 1.05 -5.70 53.87
N ASN A 456 0.62 -4.63 53.23
CA ASN A 456 0.83 -4.46 51.79
C ASN A 456 2.31 -4.56 51.38
N ALA A 457 3.23 -4.10 52.24
CA ALA A 457 4.66 -4.23 52.05
C ALA A 457 5.13 -5.70 52.00
N ALA A 458 4.51 -6.59 52.79
CA ALA A 458 4.81 -8.02 52.75
C ALA A 458 4.36 -8.67 51.43
N TYR A 459 3.22 -8.24 50.89
CA TYR A 459 2.77 -8.67 49.57
C TYR A 459 3.74 -8.24 48.48
N ASP A 460 4.19 -6.98 48.49
CA ASP A 460 5.14 -6.46 47.50
C ASP A 460 6.51 -7.16 47.57
N SER A 461 6.94 -7.58 48.76
CA SER A 461 8.21 -8.31 48.97
C SER A 461 8.13 -9.80 48.56
N ALA A 462 6.95 -10.37 48.53
CA ALA A 462 6.70 -11.77 48.18
C ALA A 462 6.42 -11.99 46.69
N LEU A 463 6.61 -10.97 45.86
CA LEU A 463 6.40 -11.05 44.43
C LEU A 463 7.46 -11.94 43.77
N MET A 464 7.02 -12.96 43.07
CA MET A 464 7.90 -13.94 42.46
C MET A 464 8.42 -13.45 41.08
N PRO A 465 9.57 -13.99 40.61
CA PRO A 465 10.08 -13.67 39.30
C PRO A 465 9.04 -13.86 38.19
N GLY A 466 9.15 -13.06 37.15
CA GLY A 466 8.18 -12.99 36.09
C GLY A 466 7.98 -14.30 35.34
N THR A 467 6.80 -14.47 34.82
CA THR A 467 6.42 -15.56 33.92
C THR A 467 6.58 -15.16 32.47
N SER A 468 6.92 -16.12 31.62
CA SER A 468 6.94 -15.91 30.17
C SER A 468 5.54 -16.10 29.59
N GLY A 469 5.17 -15.29 28.63
CA GLY A 469 3.91 -15.33 27.92
C GLY A 469 4.07 -14.94 26.46
N SER A 470 2.98 -15.03 25.72
CA SER A 470 2.90 -14.56 24.34
C SER A 470 1.73 -13.60 24.18
N ALA A 471 1.88 -12.62 23.31
CA ALA A 471 0.79 -11.75 22.92
C ALA A 471 0.71 -11.67 21.39
N THR A 472 -0.45 -11.25 20.89
CA THR A 472 -0.71 -11.08 19.46
C THR A 472 -1.40 -9.75 19.20
N LEU A 473 -1.12 -9.20 18.03
CA LEU A 473 -1.76 -7.99 17.48
C LEU A 473 -2.62 -8.37 16.30
N GLY A 474 -3.78 -7.75 16.14
CA GLY A 474 -4.60 -7.86 14.93
C GLY A 474 -4.11 -6.99 13.77
N GLY A 475 -3.11 -6.13 14.03
CA GLY A 475 -2.47 -5.23 13.07
C GLY A 475 -1.34 -4.46 13.73
N LEU A 476 -0.60 -3.65 12.97
CA LEU A 476 0.61 -2.97 13.47
C LEU A 476 0.38 -1.50 13.90
N GLY A 477 -0.82 -0.97 13.77
CA GLY A 477 -1.13 0.43 14.08
C GLY A 477 -2.08 0.62 15.25
N PRO A 478 -2.30 1.88 15.66
CA PRO A 478 -3.35 2.22 16.62
C PRO A 478 -4.72 1.73 16.15
N GLY A 479 -5.57 1.29 17.09
CA GLY A 479 -6.86 0.66 16.80
C GLY A 479 -6.77 -0.86 16.64
N SER A 480 -5.58 -1.43 16.46
CA SER A 480 -5.39 -2.88 16.35
C SER A 480 -5.69 -3.59 17.68
N SER A 481 -6.25 -4.79 17.62
CA SER A 481 -6.45 -5.61 18.80
C SER A 481 -5.11 -6.04 19.40
N PHE A 482 -5.07 -6.06 20.73
CA PHE A 482 -3.97 -6.60 21.54
C PHE A 482 -4.50 -7.70 22.43
N THR A 483 -3.94 -8.89 22.32
CA THR A 483 -4.30 -10.04 23.13
C THR A 483 -3.06 -10.62 23.80
N LEU A 484 -3.01 -10.59 25.13
CA LEU A 484 -2.04 -11.37 25.91
C LEU A 484 -2.65 -12.73 26.22
N ALA A 485 -1.98 -13.79 25.82
CA ALA A 485 -2.41 -15.16 26.09
C ALA A 485 -2.49 -15.43 27.59
N ARG A 486 -3.13 -16.55 27.97
CA ARG A 486 -3.26 -16.97 29.36
C ARG A 486 -1.91 -16.91 30.06
N SER A 487 -1.87 -16.16 31.15
CA SER A 487 -0.70 -15.91 31.98
C SER A 487 -1.05 -16.08 33.45
N ALA A 488 -0.06 -16.18 34.28
CA ALA A 488 -0.28 -16.31 35.71
C ALA A 488 0.65 -15.41 36.52
N LEU A 489 0.13 -14.90 37.63
CA LEU A 489 0.89 -14.22 38.67
C LEU A 489 1.02 -15.11 39.87
N LEU A 490 2.19 -15.12 40.49
CA LEU A 490 2.46 -15.85 41.74
C LEU A 490 2.93 -14.86 42.80
N ILE A 491 2.39 -15.01 43.97
CA ILE A 491 2.75 -14.26 45.20
C ILE A 491 3.02 -15.27 46.28
N GLY A 492 4.18 -15.20 46.90
CA GLY A 492 4.56 -16.04 48.04
C GLY A 492 4.98 -17.49 47.72
N ALA A 493 4.94 -17.91 46.47
CA ALA A 493 5.43 -19.23 46.06
C ALA A 493 5.84 -19.24 44.58
N GLN A 494 6.71 -20.15 44.20
CA GLN A 494 7.14 -20.37 42.82
C GLN A 494 6.64 -21.73 42.32
N MET A 495 6.22 -21.79 41.05
CA MET A 495 5.74 -23.01 40.41
C MET A 495 6.43 -23.17 39.04
N ALA A 496 6.70 -24.42 38.65
CA ALA A 496 7.29 -24.72 37.35
C ALA A 496 6.33 -24.38 36.18
N ASP A 497 5.04 -24.69 36.33
CA ASP A 497 3.97 -24.31 35.40
C ASP A 497 2.89 -23.51 36.16
N PRO A 498 3.03 -22.20 36.23
CA PRO A 498 2.07 -21.38 36.98
C PRO A 498 0.71 -21.26 36.26
N VAL A 499 0.65 -21.50 34.94
CA VAL A 499 -0.55 -21.34 34.15
C VAL A 499 -1.47 -22.55 34.22
N ASN A 500 -0.93 -23.77 34.02
CA ASN A 500 -1.73 -25.00 33.92
C ASN A 500 -1.46 -26.01 35.05
N GLY A 501 -0.32 -25.89 35.71
CA GLY A 501 0.08 -26.83 36.76
C GLY A 501 -0.85 -26.82 37.96
N ALA A 502 -1.02 -27.97 38.57
CA ALA A 502 -1.63 -28.07 39.92
C ALA A 502 -0.69 -27.47 40.98
N TRP A 503 -1.23 -27.04 42.11
CA TRP A 503 -0.40 -26.67 43.23
C TRP A 503 0.49 -27.85 43.63
N PRO A 504 1.81 -27.64 43.78
CA PRO A 504 2.69 -28.68 44.32
C PRO A 504 2.33 -29.03 45.75
N SER A 505 2.90 -30.12 46.26
CA SER A 505 2.75 -30.45 47.67
C SER A 505 3.29 -29.33 48.56
N ARG A 506 2.71 -29.14 49.74
CA ARG A 506 3.11 -28.08 50.69
C ARG A 506 4.60 -28.13 51.00
N ALA A 507 5.16 -29.33 51.22
CA ALA A 507 6.60 -29.51 51.44
C ALA A 507 7.46 -29.01 50.28
N SER A 508 6.98 -29.13 49.02
CA SER A 508 7.66 -28.60 47.83
C SER A 508 7.54 -27.09 47.74
N LEU A 509 6.38 -26.52 48.10
CA LEU A 509 6.15 -25.09 48.09
C LEU A 509 6.99 -24.33 49.11
N THR A 510 7.18 -24.88 50.33
CA THR A 510 8.01 -24.26 51.36
C THR A 510 9.47 -24.07 50.93
N ASN A 511 9.97 -24.93 50.06
CA ASN A 511 11.33 -24.81 49.52
C ASN A 511 11.45 -23.78 48.37
N LEU A 512 10.35 -23.38 47.76
CA LEU A 512 10.29 -22.48 46.60
C LEU A 512 9.63 -21.14 46.91
N SER A 513 9.11 -20.96 48.15
CA SER A 513 8.37 -19.77 48.53
C SER A 513 9.29 -18.61 48.91
N ALA A 514 8.82 -17.40 48.64
CA ALA A 514 9.47 -16.19 49.12
C ALA A 514 8.97 -15.86 50.52
N ASP A 515 9.86 -15.51 51.44
CA ASP A 515 9.54 -14.91 52.73
C ASP A 515 9.39 -13.40 52.52
N GLY A 516 8.15 -12.95 52.26
CA GLY A 516 7.86 -11.57 51.90
C GLY A 516 7.91 -10.57 53.06
N ASP A 517 7.85 -11.05 54.28
CA ASP A 517 7.85 -10.22 55.49
C ASP A 517 9.08 -10.45 56.39
N ASN A 518 10.05 -11.23 55.91
CA ASN A 518 11.32 -11.53 56.58
C ASN A 518 11.16 -12.14 57.97
N ASN A 519 10.14 -13.00 58.12
CA ASN A 519 9.83 -13.64 59.39
C ASN A 519 10.33 -15.10 59.45
N ASN A 520 11.12 -15.56 58.47
CA ASN A 520 11.60 -16.93 58.27
C ASN A 520 10.50 -17.95 58.03
N ARG A 521 9.39 -17.51 57.39
CA ARG A 521 8.25 -18.35 57.03
C ARG A 521 7.94 -18.18 55.54
N PRO A 522 7.48 -19.23 54.86
CA PRO A 522 7.20 -19.12 53.45
C PRO A 522 5.93 -18.30 53.17
N GLY A 523 5.91 -17.59 52.04
CA GLY A 523 4.71 -16.90 51.57
C GLY A 523 4.53 -15.50 52.13
N VAL A 524 3.28 -15.08 52.23
CA VAL A 524 2.87 -13.82 52.85
C VAL A 524 2.12 -14.14 54.10
N THR A 525 2.61 -13.66 55.26
CA THR A 525 1.98 -13.91 56.56
C THR A 525 0.82 -12.95 56.80
N GLY A 526 -0.37 -13.49 56.89
CA GLY A 526 -1.57 -12.80 57.35
C GLY A 526 -1.80 -13.03 58.84
N SER A 527 -1.98 -11.97 59.59
CA SER A 527 -2.39 -12.07 61.01
C SER A 527 -3.89 -12.25 61.10
N TYR A 528 -4.32 -13.20 61.92
CA TYR A 528 -5.72 -13.41 62.24
C TYR A 528 -6.11 -12.55 63.43
N LYS A 529 -6.95 -11.51 63.22
CA LYS A 529 -7.38 -10.57 64.24
C LYS A 529 -8.88 -10.60 64.43
N ASN A 530 -9.34 -10.46 65.68
CA ASN A 530 -10.72 -10.15 65.99
C ASN A 530 -10.87 -8.75 66.59
N GLY A 531 -12.06 -8.17 66.52
CA GLY A 531 -12.36 -6.88 67.11
C GLY A 531 -12.20 -6.81 68.67
N GLY A 532 -11.96 -7.94 69.36
CA GLY A 532 -11.80 -8.02 70.77
C GLY A 532 -10.36 -8.17 71.26
N GLY A 533 -9.36 -8.20 70.38
CA GLY A 533 -7.94 -8.20 70.72
C GLY A 533 -7.31 -9.58 70.93
N TYR A 534 -8.02 -10.67 70.67
CA TYR A 534 -7.51 -12.06 70.73
C TYR A 534 -7.83 -12.78 69.43
N ASP A 535 -6.82 -13.25 68.77
CA ASP A 535 -6.80 -13.50 67.37
C ASP A 535 -6.57 -14.98 67.08
N TYR A 536 -7.62 -15.73 66.79
CA TYR A 536 -7.47 -17.17 66.60
C TYR A 536 -8.52 -17.72 65.65
N VAL A 537 -8.09 -18.21 64.51
CA VAL A 537 -8.95 -18.98 63.62
C VAL A 537 -8.83 -20.47 63.94
N PRO A 538 -9.94 -21.21 64.13
CA PRO A 538 -9.89 -22.64 64.27
C PRO A 538 -9.23 -23.36 63.13
N VAL A 539 -8.32 -24.27 63.37
CA VAL A 539 -7.60 -25.09 62.39
C VAL A 539 -8.00 -26.56 62.41
N ASN A 540 -9.03 -26.90 63.19
CA ASN A 540 -9.64 -28.22 63.17
C ASN A 540 -11.14 -28.12 63.48
N ALA A 541 -11.89 -29.19 63.16
CA ALA A 541 -13.35 -29.24 63.34
C ALA A 541 -13.83 -29.06 64.80
N LEU A 542 -13.01 -29.37 65.77
CA LEU A 542 -13.33 -29.27 67.15
C LEU A 542 -13.00 -27.90 67.78
N GLY A 543 -12.32 -27.02 67.06
CA GLY A 543 -11.88 -25.71 67.53
C GLY A 543 -10.82 -25.77 68.63
N THR A 544 -10.20 -26.95 68.87
CA THR A 544 -9.23 -27.19 69.95
C THR A 544 -7.85 -26.63 69.63
N ALA A 545 -7.52 -26.46 68.37
CA ALA A 545 -6.32 -25.76 67.90
C ALA A 545 -6.73 -24.51 67.10
N ARG A 546 -6.03 -23.42 67.37
CA ARG A 546 -6.31 -22.12 66.74
C ARG A 546 -5.02 -21.45 66.19
N ALA A 547 -5.05 -20.91 64.99
CA ALA A 547 -3.92 -20.22 64.45
C ALA A 547 -3.96 -18.70 64.68
N LEU A 548 -2.79 -18.14 64.98
CA LEU A 548 -2.54 -16.68 65.08
C LEU A 548 -2.33 -16.04 63.74
N SER A 549 -1.70 -16.76 62.84
CA SER A 549 -1.36 -16.31 61.53
C SER A 549 -1.34 -17.46 60.51
N GLY A 550 -1.55 -17.15 59.26
CA GLY A 550 -1.40 -18.06 58.16
C GLY A 550 -0.43 -17.51 57.13
N ASP A 551 0.38 -18.40 56.58
CA ASP A 551 1.36 -18.08 55.54
C ASP A 551 0.76 -18.49 54.18
N LEU A 552 0.49 -17.54 53.30
CA LEU A 552 -0.29 -17.78 52.10
C LEU A 552 0.54 -17.61 50.81
N ALA A 553 0.25 -18.44 49.84
CA ALA A 553 0.59 -18.24 48.46
C ALA A 553 -0.67 -17.93 47.66
N THR A 554 -0.54 -17.07 46.68
CA THR A 554 -1.66 -16.71 45.80
C THR A 554 -1.24 -16.85 44.34
N ARG A 555 -2.14 -17.43 43.53
CA ARG A 555 -2.01 -17.53 42.09
C ARG A 555 -3.21 -16.88 41.41
N ILE A 556 -2.94 -16.01 40.44
CA ILE A 556 -3.96 -15.32 39.65
C ILE A 556 -3.72 -15.66 38.19
N ARG A 557 -4.70 -16.30 37.56
CA ARG A 557 -4.64 -16.66 36.14
C ARG A 557 -5.52 -15.72 35.34
N PHE A 558 -4.93 -15.09 34.33
CA PHE A 558 -5.61 -14.08 33.55
C PHE A 558 -5.21 -14.10 32.07
N GLN A 559 -6.03 -13.46 31.24
CA GLN A 559 -5.81 -13.18 29.83
C GLN A 559 -6.28 -11.75 29.55
N LEU A 560 -5.59 -11.02 28.66
CA LEU A 560 -5.96 -9.66 28.30
C LEU A 560 -6.48 -9.62 26.87
N ASN A 561 -7.55 -8.84 26.65
CA ASN A 561 -8.12 -8.56 25.35
C ASN A 561 -8.47 -7.07 25.27
N GLY A 562 -7.93 -6.37 24.31
CA GLY A 562 -8.17 -4.94 24.16
C GLY A 562 -7.63 -4.41 22.85
N THR A 563 -7.39 -3.11 22.80
CA THR A 563 -6.91 -2.41 21.61
C THR A 563 -5.73 -1.51 21.95
N LEU A 564 -4.85 -1.32 20.99
CA LEU A 564 -3.83 -0.28 21.03
C LEU A 564 -4.52 1.08 20.85
N THR A 565 -4.53 1.90 21.87
CA THR A 565 -5.07 3.28 21.79
C THR A 565 -4.05 4.23 21.17
N SER A 566 -2.76 3.88 21.28
CA SER A 566 -1.63 4.51 20.61
C SER A 566 -0.48 3.50 20.53
N CYS A 567 0.64 3.85 19.89
CA CYS A 567 1.83 2.99 19.89
C CYS A 567 2.50 2.85 21.27
N SER A 568 2.07 3.61 22.25
CA SER A 568 2.58 3.56 23.62
C SER A 568 1.55 3.11 24.67
N GLN A 569 0.30 2.87 24.26
CA GLN A 569 -0.78 2.57 25.19
C GLN A 569 -1.76 1.53 24.62
N SER A 570 -2.24 0.67 25.53
CA SER A 570 -3.35 -0.26 25.27
C SER A 570 -4.27 -0.33 26.48
N SER A 571 -5.54 -0.57 26.23
CA SER A 571 -6.51 -0.81 27.29
C SER A 571 -7.59 -1.78 26.82
N GLY A 572 -8.27 -2.39 27.77
CA GLY A 572 -9.34 -3.33 27.44
C GLY A 572 -9.81 -4.13 28.64
N THR A 573 -10.41 -5.27 28.33
CA THR A 573 -10.92 -6.22 29.33
C THR A 573 -9.87 -7.27 29.67
N ALA A 574 -9.94 -7.77 30.88
CA ALA A 574 -9.19 -8.93 31.30
C ALA A 574 -10.18 -10.05 31.69
N THR A 575 -9.88 -11.26 31.25
CA THR A 575 -10.54 -12.46 31.77
C THR A 575 -9.69 -13.04 32.86
N VAL A 576 -10.08 -12.85 34.13
CA VAL A 576 -9.44 -13.50 35.28
C VAL A 576 -10.17 -14.81 35.54
N GLN A 577 -9.48 -15.92 35.32
CA GLN A 577 -10.08 -17.27 35.40
C GLN A 577 -10.17 -17.78 36.81
N SER A 578 -9.19 -17.47 37.65
CA SER A 578 -9.18 -17.82 39.04
C SER A 578 -8.26 -16.92 39.86
N ILE A 579 -8.58 -16.77 41.09
CA ILE A 579 -7.72 -16.25 42.15
C ILE A 579 -7.65 -17.37 43.18
N ASP A 580 -6.57 -18.14 43.15
CA ASP A 580 -6.39 -19.32 43.98
C ASP A 580 -5.44 -18.96 45.13
N THR A 581 -5.84 -19.22 46.37
CA THR A 581 -4.98 -19.08 47.53
C THR A 581 -4.67 -20.45 48.14
N HIS A 582 -3.47 -20.62 48.65
CA HIS A 582 -3.02 -21.85 49.29
C HIS A 582 -2.25 -21.54 50.55
N THR A 583 -2.64 -22.18 51.68
CA THR A 583 -2.00 -22.02 52.97
C THR A 583 -0.74 -22.87 53.02
N LEU A 584 0.42 -22.25 53.03
CA LEU A 584 1.72 -22.92 53.10
C LEU A 584 2.02 -23.39 54.53
N GLY A 585 1.54 -22.63 55.50
CA GLY A 585 1.73 -22.93 56.93
C GLY A 585 0.84 -22.04 57.78
N CYS A 586 0.85 -22.26 59.08
CA CYS A 586 0.24 -21.37 60.06
C CYS A 586 0.90 -21.52 61.42
N ARG A 587 0.66 -20.55 62.30
CA ARG A 587 1.18 -20.55 63.69
C ARG A 587 0.08 -20.78 64.71
N ILE A 588 0.20 -21.83 65.50
CA ILE A 588 -0.76 -22.18 66.56
C ILE A 588 -0.47 -21.37 67.83
N SER A 589 -1.51 -20.77 68.40
CA SER A 589 -1.39 -19.89 69.54
C SER A 589 -1.07 -20.61 70.83
N ASN A 590 -1.75 -21.75 71.10
CA ASN A 590 -1.72 -22.39 72.40
C ASN A 590 -0.38 -23.10 72.76
N ASN A 591 0.37 -23.51 71.69
CA ASN A 591 1.62 -24.27 71.89
C ASN A 591 2.82 -23.59 71.21
N SER A 592 2.64 -22.40 70.68
CA SER A 592 3.68 -21.66 69.86
C SER A 592 4.38 -22.54 68.79
N ARG A 593 3.66 -23.52 68.23
CA ARG A 593 4.12 -24.44 67.20
C ARG A 593 3.56 -24.07 65.86
N ASP A 594 4.15 -24.62 64.87
CA ASP A 594 3.63 -24.51 63.49
C ASP A 594 2.50 -25.53 63.29
N CYS A 595 1.62 -25.21 62.32
CA CYS A 595 0.57 -26.12 61.89
C CYS A 595 1.16 -27.33 61.15
N ASN A 596 0.50 -28.46 61.35
CA ASN A 596 0.72 -29.60 60.46
C ASN A 596 -0.09 -29.44 59.16
N ASP A 597 0.16 -30.32 58.19
CA ASP A 597 -0.49 -30.26 56.89
C ASP A 597 -2.02 -30.31 56.96
N THR A 598 -2.58 -31.17 57.87
CA THR A 598 -4.03 -31.29 58.06
C THR A 598 -4.65 -29.98 58.57
N GLU A 599 -3.97 -29.28 59.48
CA GLU A 599 -4.40 -27.98 60.00
C GLU A 599 -4.32 -26.87 58.92
N SER A 600 -3.29 -26.91 58.11
CA SER A 600 -3.16 -25.98 56.99
C SER A 600 -4.18 -26.26 55.88
N ASP A 601 -4.46 -27.54 55.54
CA ASP A 601 -5.52 -27.95 54.65
C ASP A 601 -6.90 -27.52 55.15
N PHE A 602 -7.11 -27.57 56.44
CA PHE A 602 -8.35 -27.09 57.04
C PHE A 602 -8.57 -25.59 56.79
N LEU A 603 -7.51 -24.78 56.83
CA LEU A 603 -7.60 -23.36 56.48
C LEU A 603 -7.90 -23.14 55.00
N ASP A 604 -7.32 -23.95 54.13
CA ASP A 604 -7.59 -23.87 52.67
C ASP A 604 -9.08 -24.16 52.37
N THR A 605 -9.69 -25.15 53.05
CA THR A 605 -11.12 -25.45 52.85
C THR A 605 -12.04 -24.33 53.31
N ARG A 606 -11.52 -23.36 54.05
CA ARG A 606 -12.24 -22.24 54.65
C ARG A 606 -11.84 -20.89 54.05
N ALA A 607 -10.91 -20.89 53.11
CA ALA A 607 -10.55 -19.70 52.35
C ALA A 607 -11.75 -19.21 51.50
N PRO A 608 -11.88 -17.92 51.26
CA PRO A 608 -12.92 -17.40 50.39
C PRO A 608 -12.77 -17.95 48.98
N SER A 609 -13.88 -18.41 48.40
CA SER A 609 -13.92 -18.76 46.98
C SER A 609 -14.10 -17.48 46.18
N PHE A 610 -13.01 -16.92 45.70
CA PHE A 610 -13.03 -15.69 44.94
C PHE A 610 -13.66 -15.89 43.56
N GLN A 611 -14.62 -15.03 43.23
CA GLN A 611 -15.31 -14.98 41.95
C GLN A 611 -14.97 -13.68 41.25
N PRO A 612 -13.96 -13.69 40.35
CA PRO A 612 -13.62 -12.51 39.56
C PRO A 612 -14.80 -12.02 38.73
N GLN A 613 -15.03 -10.72 38.73
CA GLN A 613 -16.01 -10.05 37.91
C GLN A 613 -15.35 -9.46 36.69
N ALA A 614 -16.06 -8.62 35.93
CA ALA A 614 -15.51 -7.94 34.77
C ALA A 614 -14.25 -7.14 35.13
N ALA A 615 -13.11 -7.67 34.73
CA ALA A 615 -11.81 -7.07 34.98
C ALA A 615 -11.38 -6.20 33.82
N SER A 616 -10.53 -5.21 34.09
CA SER A 616 -9.96 -4.32 33.10
C SER A 616 -8.45 -4.22 33.25
N TYR A 617 -7.81 -3.82 32.15
CA TYR A 617 -6.38 -3.51 32.18
C TYR A 617 -6.06 -2.20 31.50
N GLN A 618 -4.93 -1.62 31.87
CA GLN A 618 -4.27 -0.49 31.22
C GLN A 618 -2.81 -0.84 31.02
N LEU A 619 -2.28 -0.50 29.85
CA LEU A 619 -0.89 -0.71 29.46
C LEU A 619 -0.32 0.62 28.98
N ALA A 620 0.87 0.98 29.45
CA ALA A 620 1.57 2.19 29.04
C ALA A 620 3.06 1.92 28.88
N LYS A 621 3.67 2.36 27.77
CA LYS A 621 5.11 2.24 27.53
C LYS A 621 5.86 3.09 28.55
N ILE A 622 6.93 2.58 29.10
CA ILE A 622 7.84 3.28 29.99
C ILE A 622 9.26 3.23 29.42
N ASP A 623 10.15 4.04 29.96
CA ASP A 623 11.57 4.01 29.56
C ASP A 623 12.19 2.65 29.89
N ASP A 624 12.96 2.09 28.97
CA ASP A 624 13.61 0.77 29.09
C ASP A 624 14.62 0.69 30.25
N ASN A 625 15.13 1.83 30.70
CA ASN A 625 16.03 1.93 31.87
C ASN A 625 15.27 1.85 33.20
N LEU A 626 13.93 1.96 33.17
CA LEU A 626 13.11 1.95 34.37
C LEU A 626 12.70 0.53 34.77
N GLY A 627 12.36 0.35 36.03
CA GLY A 627 11.91 -0.91 36.60
C GLY A 627 10.57 -0.76 37.32
N CYS A 628 10.30 -1.67 38.24
CA CYS A 628 9.05 -1.73 38.98
C CYS A 628 8.63 -0.43 39.68
N SER A 629 9.57 0.38 40.12
CA SER A 629 9.26 1.68 40.75
C SER A 629 8.51 2.66 39.84
N ALA A 630 8.73 2.57 38.52
CA ALA A 630 8.07 3.44 37.55
C ALA A 630 6.65 2.96 37.18
N VAL A 631 6.34 1.69 37.37
CA VAL A 631 5.06 1.10 36.92
C VAL A 631 3.88 1.74 37.64
N ARG A 632 3.94 1.91 38.95
CA ARG A 632 2.87 2.56 39.75
C ARG A 632 2.76 4.05 39.43
N ALA A 633 3.86 4.72 39.08
CA ALA A 633 3.84 6.13 38.69
C ALA A 633 3.21 6.34 37.30
N ALA A 634 3.43 5.41 36.37
CA ALA A 634 2.86 5.45 35.04
C ALA A 634 1.36 5.14 35.00
N LEU A 635 0.89 4.27 35.91
CA LEU A 635 -0.51 3.84 36.01
C LEU A 635 -0.98 3.85 37.48
N PRO A 636 -1.25 5.02 38.06
CA PRO A 636 -1.60 5.20 39.45
C PRO A 636 -2.94 4.53 39.85
#